data_87c297e6476df73175207134a6d7affe
#
_entry.id   87c297e6476df73175207134a6d7affe
#
_cell.length_a   1.000
_cell.length_b   1.000
_cell.length_c   1.000
_cell.angle_alpha   90.00
_cell.angle_beta   90.00
_cell.angle_gamma   90.00
#
_symmetry.space_group_name_H-M   'P 1'
#
loop_
_entity.id
_entity.type
_entity.pdbx_description
1 polymer ?
#
loop_
_entity_poly.entity_id
_entity_poly.type
_entity_poly.pdbx_seq_one_letter_code
_entity_poly.pdbx_strand_id
1 'polypeptide(L)'
;TNFFYINGCFNFEIFDYGRNEIEKRVQKFDGLVVVDFQAPWCIDCKILSYQLPRVIKSHPDVLFLVVDVDRVRTARQDFQVRHIPHVSFFYGNLTELASIVEGNGAQVDSKIKELKAKIGK
;
A
#
# COMPACT_ATOMS: atom_id res chain seq x y z
N THR A 1 3.09 3.27 -15.56
CA THR A 1 3.10 3.65 -14.14
C THR A 1 2.43 4.99 -13.95
N ASN A 2 1.40 5.03 -13.14
CA ASN A 2 0.65 6.25 -12.88
C ASN A 2 1.13 6.88 -11.59
N PHE A 3 1.89 7.94 -11.74
CA PHE A 3 2.40 8.71 -10.62
C PHE A 3 1.42 9.82 -10.30
N PHE A 4 0.97 9.88 -9.07
CA PHE A 4 0.10 10.96 -8.62
C PHE A 4 0.84 11.93 -7.75
N TYR A 5 0.54 13.18 -8.00
CA TYR A 5 0.93 14.27 -7.16
C TYR A 5 -0.20 14.47 -6.15
N ILE A 6 -0.07 13.92 -4.97
CA ILE A 6 -1.04 14.16 -3.92
C ILE A 6 -0.43 15.17 -2.95
N ASN A 7 -0.88 16.41 -3.04
CA ASN A 7 -0.41 17.50 -2.17
C ASN A 7 1.12 17.61 -2.12
N GLY A 8 1.77 17.43 -3.28
CA GLY A 8 3.22 17.54 -3.39
C GLY A 8 4.00 16.29 -3.00
N CYS A 9 3.35 15.16 -2.81
CA CYS A 9 4.02 13.90 -2.45
C CYS A 9 4.32 13.08 -3.69
N PHE A 10 5.55 12.55 -3.78
CA PHE A 10 6.00 11.69 -4.89
C PHE A 10 6.07 10.21 -4.50
N ASN A 11 5.65 9.86 -3.31
CA ASN A 11 5.79 8.52 -2.77
C ASN A 11 4.49 7.70 -2.89
N PHE A 12 3.63 8.06 -3.84
CA PHE A 12 2.35 7.40 -4.07
C PHE A 12 2.20 7.08 -5.56
N GLU A 13 1.82 5.83 -5.87
CA GLU A 13 1.55 5.39 -7.23
C GLU A 13 0.30 4.55 -7.29
N ILE A 14 -0.53 4.75 -8.32
CA ILE A 14 -1.47 3.72 -8.75
C ILE A 14 -0.66 2.72 -9.55
N PHE A 15 -0.61 1.48 -9.07
CA PHE A 15 0.30 0.46 -9.56
C PHE A 15 -0.47 -0.82 -9.91
N ASP A 16 -1.29 -0.74 -10.98
CA ASP A 16 -2.12 -1.86 -11.41
C ASP A 16 -1.30 -2.88 -12.19
N TYR A 17 -0.36 -3.51 -11.50
CA TYR A 17 0.52 -4.55 -12.04
C TYR A 17 0.49 -5.76 -11.13
N GLY A 18 0.91 -6.90 -11.68
CA GLY A 18 0.89 -8.16 -10.97
C GLY A 18 2.02 -8.33 -9.96
N ARG A 19 2.06 -9.52 -9.38
CA ARG A 19 3.00 -9.87 -8.30
C ARG A 19 4.45 -9.62 -8.67
N ASN A 20 4.85 -9.97 -9.90
CA ASN A 20 6.26 -9.82 -10.32
C ASN A 20 6.71 -8.37 -10.33
N GLU A 21 5.87 -7.47 -10.82
CA GLU A 21 6.19 -6.04 -10.87
C GLU A 21 6.17 -5.42 -9.47
N ILE A 22 5.23 -5.84 -8.64
CA ILE A 22 5.19 -5.38 -7.24
C ILE A 22 6.46 -5.82 -6.52
N GLU A 23 6.89 -7.07 -6.73
CA GLU A 23 8.13 -7.58 -6.14
C GLU A 23 9.33 -6.75 -6.55
N LYS A 24 9.45 -6.40 -7.83
CA LYS A 24 10.54 -5.55 -8.31
C LYS A 24 10.57 -4.19 -7.65
N ARG A 25 9.39 -3.58 -7.49
CA ARG A 25 9.29 -2.27 -6.83
C ARG A 25 9.68 -2.36 -5.37
N VAL A 26 9.25 -3.42 -4.67
CA VAL A 26 9.61 -3.63 -3.26
C VAL A 26 11.11 -3.83 -3.12
N GLN A 27 11.71 -4.63 -4.00
CA GLN A 27 13.15 -4.90 -3.97
C GLN A 27 13.99 -3.66 -4.25
N LYS A 28 13.54 -2.80 -5.16
CA LYS A 28 14.28 -1.59 -5.53
C LYS A 28 14.15 -0.46 -4.52
N PHE A 29 13.06 -0.42 -3.79
CA PHE A 29 12.83 0.67 -2.85
C PHE A 29 13.56 0.42 -1.53
N ASP A 30 14.38 1.39 -1.12
CA ASP A 30 15.08 1.30 0.15
C ASP A 30 14.20 1.85 1.26
N GLY A 31 13.30 1.03 1.75
CA GLY A 31 12.40 1.42 2.80
C GLY A 31 11.12 0.59 2.79
N LEU A 32 10.19 1.00 3.65
CA LEU A 32 8.91 0.33 3.79
C LEU A 32 8.02 0.61 2.58
N VAL A 33 7.36 -0.43 2.07
CA VAL A 33 6.38 -0.33 0.98
C VAL A 33 5.02 -0.74 1.51
N VAL A 34 4.04 0.12 1.30
CA VAL A 34 2.65 -0.11 1.69
C VAL A 34 1.85 -0.33 0.42
N VAL A 35 1.17 -1.47 0.33
CA VAL A 35 0.34 -1.81 -0.83
C VAL A 35 -1.13 -1.85 -0.41
N ASP A 36 -1.92 -0.97 -0.99
CA ASP A 36 -3.36 -0.88 -0.74
C ASP A 36 -4.11 -1.58 -1.87
N PHE A 37 -4.65 -2.76 -1.57
CA PHE A 37 -5.50 -3.50 -2.50
C PHE A 37 -6.93 -3.01 -2.34
N GLN A 38 -7.52 -2.52 -3.42
CA GLN A 38 -8.82 -1.86 -3.38
C GLN A 38 -9.59 -2.09 -4.69
N ALA A 39 -10.83 -1.61 -4.73
CA ALA A 39 -11.64 -1.58 -5.96
C ALA A 39 -12.48 -0.30 -5.99
N PRO A 40 -12.79 0.24 -7.19
CA PRO A 40 -13.51 1.51 -7.31
C PRO A 40 -14.91 1.52 -6.71
N TRP A 41 -15.58 0.35 -6.69
CA TRP A 41 -16.96 0.22 -6.17
C TRP A 41 -17.03 0.06 -4.65
N CYS A 42 -15.90 -0.13 -4.01
CA CYS A 42 -15.83 -0.43 -2.58
C CYS A 42 -15.91 0.85 -1.76
N ILE A 43 -16.96 0.99 -0.96
CA ILE A 43 -17.19 2.19 -0.14
C ILE A 43 -16.09 2.35 0.91
N ASP A 44 -15.73 1.28 1.60
CA ASP A 44 -14.68 1.34 2.63
C ASP A 44 -13.32 1.70 2.03
N CYS A 45 -13.07 1.25 0.80
CA CYS A 45 -11.86 1.63 0.08
C CYS A 45 -11.83 3.13 -0.21
N LYS A 46 -12.97 3.71 -0.59
CA LYS A 46 -13.09 5.15 -0.83
C LYS A 46 -12.83 5.95 0.44
N ILE A 47 -13.39 5.50 1.56
CA ILE A 47 -13.18 6.16 2.86
C ILE A 47 -11.69 6.16 3.19
N LEU A 48 -11.03 5.01 3.07
CA LEU A 48 -9.59 4.92 3.31
C LEU A 48 -8.82 5.86 2.38
N SER A 49 -9.22 5.93 1.10
CA SER A 49 -8.53 6.79 0.12
C SER A 49 -8.58 8.27 0.47
N TYR A 50 -9.60 8.71 1.20
CA TYR A 50 -9.68 10.09 1.68
C TYR A 50 -8.79 10.33 2.90
N GLN A 51 -8.48 9.27 3.65
CA GLN A 51 -7.66 9.37 4.86
C GLN A 51 -6.17 9.23 4.56
N LEU A 52 -5.82 8.50 3.49
CA LEU A 52 -4.43 8.19 3.15
C LEU A 52 -3.55 9.39 2.78
N PRO A 53 -4.04 10.44 2.09
CA PRO A 53 -3.15 11.56 1.73
C PRO A 53 -2.39 12.16 2.90
N ARG A 54 -3.02 12.28 4.06
CA ARG A 54 -2.37 12.79 5.28
C ARG A 54 -1.27 11.83 5.74
N VAL A 55 -1.55 10.53 5.70
CA VAL A 55 -0.59 9.49 6.09
C VAL A 55 0.60 9.47 5.14
N ILE A 56 0.33 9.51 3.84
CA ILE A 56 1.35 9.53 2.79
C ILE A 56 2.27 10.73 2.97
N LYS A 57 1.69 11.89 3.21
CA LYS A 57 2.44 13.14 3.39
C LYS A 57 3.30 13.10 4.66
N SER A 58 2.84 12.41 5.69
CA SER A 58 3.59 12.26 6.95
C SER A 58 4.76 11.28 6.84
N HIS A 59 4.78 10.45 5.81
CA HIS A 59 5.81 9.43 5.63
C HIS A 59 6.42 9.50 4.22
N PRO A 60 7.17 10.57 3.91
CA PRO A 60 7.74 10.73 2.57
C PRO A 60 8.80 9.68 2.23
N ASP A 61 9.30 8.97 3.21
CA ASP A 61 10.28 7.89 3.08
C ASP A 61 9.64 6.52 2.87
N VAL A 62 8.31 6.45 2.81
CA VAL A 62 7.55 5.22 2.58
C VAL A 62 6.95 5.27 1.19
N LEU A 63 7.02 4.16 0.46
CA LEU A 63 6.37 4.05 -0.86
C LEU A 63 4.99 3.47 -0.69
N PHE A 64 3.98 4.16 -1.25
CA PHE A 64 2.59 3.70 -1.24
C PHE A 64 2.17 3.31 -2.65
N LEU A 65 1.76 2.06 -2.81
CA LEU A 65 1.24 1.53 -4.06
C LEU A 65 -0.23 1.19 -3.88
N VAL A 66 -1.04 1.56 -4.87
CA VAL A 66 -2.47 1.22 -4.88
C VAL A 66 -2.73 0.28 -6.03
N VAL A 67 -3.31 -0.87 -5.74
CA VAL A 67 -3.60 -1.91 -6.73
C VAL A 67 -5.09 -2.17 -6.77
N ASP A 68 -5.67 -2.00 -7.97
CA ASP A 68 -7.08 -2.31 -8.23
C ASP A 68 -7.22 -3.82 -8.47
N VAL A 69 -7.88 -4.52 -7.57
CA VAL A 69 -8.04 -5.97 -7.67
C VAL A 69 -8.94 -6.41 -8.81
N ASP A 70 -9.73 -5.50 -9.35
CA ASP A 70 -10.55 -5.81 -10.53
C ASP A 70 -9.73 -5.71 -11.82
N ARG A 71 -8.74 -4.83 -11.85
CA ARG A 71 -7.82 -4.71 -12.98
C ARG A 71 -6.74 -5.77 -12.93
N VAL A 72 -6.21 -6.04 -11.74
CA VAL A 72 -5.19 -7.06 -11.53
C VAL A 72 -5.88 -8.28 -10.95
N ARG A 73 -6.44 -9.11 -11.82
CA ARG A 73 -7.33 -10.21 -11.42
C ARG A 73 -6.64 -11.28 -10.60
N THR A 74 -5.33 -11.42 -10.72
CA THR A 74 -4.55 -12.41 -9.95
C THR A 74 -4.18 -11.91 -8.56
N ALA A 75 -4.37 -10.61 -8.27
CA ALA A 75 -3.89 -10.01 -7.02
C ALA A 75 -4.50 -10.66 -5.78
N ARG A 76 -5.80 -10.95 -5.80
CA ARG A 76 -6.48 -11.56 -4.65
C ARG A 76 -5.85 -12.90 -4.29
N GLN A 77 -5.56 -13.71 -5.29
CA GLN A 77 -4.96 -15.03 -5.08
C GLN A 77 -3.49 -14.90 -4.70
N ASP A 78 -2.74 -14.09 -5.45
CA ASP A 78 -1.30 -13.95 -5.25
C ASP A 78 -0.92 -13.37 -3.89
N PHE A 79 -1.78 -12.50 -3.33
CA PHE A 79 -1.54 -11.83 -2.05
C PHE A 79 -2.54 -12.24 -0.97
N GLN A 80 -3.38 -13.24 -1.27
CA GLN A 80 -4.38 -13.75 -0.35
C GLN A 80 -5.31 -12.65 0.20
N VAL A 81 -5.76 -11.78 -0.70
CA VAL A 81 -6.68 -10.71 -0.38
C VAL A 81 -8.10 -11.24 -0.43
N ARG A 82 -8.74 -11.35 0.72
CA ARG A 82 -10.12 -11.85 0.84
C ARG A 82 -11.14 -10.71 0.92
N HIS A 83 -10.81 -9.70 1.71
CA HIS A 83 -11.65 -8.54 1.95
C HIS A 83 -10.87 -7.28 1.59
N ILE A 84 -11.55 -6.28 1.07
CA ILE A 84 -10.93 -5.00 0.71
C ILE A 84 -11.59 -3.87 1.51
N PRO A 85 -10.85 -2.78 1.83
CA PRO A 85 -9.44 -2.57 1.53
C PRO A 85 -8.54 -3.52 2.31
N HIS A 86 -7.49 -3.98 1.68
CA HIS A 86 -6.46 -4.82 2.32
C HIS A 86 -5.13 -4.12 2.13
N VAL A 87 -4.51 -3.69 3.21
CA VAL A 87 -3.25 -2.96 3.18
C VAL A 87 -2.14 -3.88 3.68
N SER A 88 -1.20 -4.19 2.80
CA SER A 88 -0.04 -5.04 3.12
C SER A 88 1.22 -4.21 3.25
N PHE A 89 2.12 -4.64 4.11
CA PHE A 89 3.38 -3.95 4.40
C PHE A 89 4.55 -4.85 4.08
N PHE A 90 5.49 -4.34 3.28
CA PHE A 90 6.66 -5.10 2.83
C PHE A 90 7.95 -4.29 3.03
N TYR A 91 9.06 -5.01 3.18
CA TYR A 91 10.37 -4.41 3.22
C TYR A 91 11.38 -5.33 2.55
N GLY A 92 11.91 -4.93 1.41
CA GLY A 92 12.95 -5.66 0.69
C GLY A 92 12.50 -6.88 -0.09
N ASN A 93 11.40 -7.52 0.30
CA ASN A 93 10.84 -8.69 -0.38
C ASN A 93 9.33 -8.77 -0.13
N LEU A 94 8.67 -9.78 -0.69
CA LEU A 94 7.22 -9.96 -0.56
C LEU A 94 6.79 -10.80 0.64
N THR A 95 7.66 -10.96 1.63
CA THR A 95 7.22 -11.48 2.92
C THR A 95 6.40 -10.40 3.62
N GLU A 96 5.13 -10.65 3.80
CA GLU A 96 4.22 -9.66 4.40
C GLU A 96 4.57 -9.47 5.87
N LEU A 97 4.98 -8.24 6.23
CA LEU A 97 5.31 -7.90 7.61
C LEU A 97 4.06 -7.72 8.47
N ALA A 98 3.02 -7.21 7.87
CA ALA A 98 1.75 -6.95 8.53
C ALA A 98 0.68 -6.72 7.47
N SER A 99 -0.59 -6.83 7.86
CA SER A 99 -1.71 -6.41 7.03
C SER A 99 -2.79 -5.76 7.88
N ILE A 100 -3.53 -4.85 7.26
CA ILE A 100 -4.70 -4.23 7.87
C ILE A 100 -5.85 -4.44 6.90
N VAL A 101 -6.86 -5.17 7.35
CA VAL A 101 -8.02 -5.51 6.54
C VAL A 101 -9.20 -4.69 7.00
N GLU A 102 -9.85 -3.99 6.05
CA GLU A 102 -11.02 -3.14 6.32
C GLU A 102 -10.74 -2.10 7.41
N GLY A 103 -9.50 -1.57 7.43
CA GLY A 103 -9.06 -0.60 8.42
C GLY A 103 -9.13 0.84 7.94
N ASN A 104 -8.56 1.74 8.73
CA ASN A 104 -8.58 3.17 8.47
C ASN A 104 -7.16 3.76 8.41
N GLY A 105 -7.08 5.07 8.05
CA GLY A 105 -5.81 5.75 7.92
C GLY A 105 -4.99 5.80 9.20
N ALA A 106 -5.65 5.95 10.35
CA ALA A 106 -4.96 5.99 11.65
C ALA A 106 -4.26 4.67 11.94
N GLN A 107 -4.89 3.54 11.60
CA GLN A 107 -4.30 2.23 11.76
C GLN A 107 -3.09 2.03 10.84
N VAL A 108 -3.19 2.52 9.60
CA VAL A 108 -2.07 2.47 8.66
C VAL A 108 -0.90 3.29 9.19
N ASP A 109 -1.16 4.51 9.66
CA ASP A 109 -0.14 5.39 10.22
C ASP A 109 0.57 4.74 11.42
N SER A 110 -0.21 4.19 12.35
CA SER A 110 0.34 3.53 13.54
C SER A 110 1.20 2.33 13.16
N LYS A 111 0.75 1.54 12.18
CA LYS A 111 1.51 0.37 11.73
C LYS A 111 2.82 0.76 11.05
N ILE A 112 2.82 1.84 10.28
CA ILE A 112 4.05 2.35 9.67
C ILE A 112 5.06 2.71 10.75
N LYS A 113 4.64 3.44 11.78
CA LYS A 113 5.52 3.84 12.89
C LYS A 113 6.08 2.61 13.60
N GLU A 114 5.23 1.64 13.88
CA GLU A 114 5.64 0.39 14.53
C GLU A 114 6.70 -0.35 13.70
N LEU A 115 6.46 -0.51 12.40
CA LEU A 115 7.35 -1.26 11.53
C LEU A 115 8.66 -0.51 11.27
N LYS A 116 8.63 0.81 11.15
CA LYS A 116 9.85 1.60 11.03
C LYS A 116 10.77 1.39 12.22
N ALA A 117 10.20 1.35 13.42
CA ALA A 117 10.99 1.09 14.64
C ALA A 117 11.63 -0.29 14.60
N LYS A 118 10.92 -1.29 14.09
CA LYS A 118 11.43 -2.67 14.01
C LYS A 118 12.54 -2.84 12.99
N ILE A 119 12.42 -2.20 11.83
CA ILE A 119 13.40 -2.37 10.75
C ILE A 119 14.53 -1.35 10.83
N GLY A 120 14.49 -0.42 11.77
CA GLY A 120 15.54 0.58 11.97
C GLY A 120 15.51 1.70 10.93
N LYS A 121 14.40 1.89 10.31
CA LYS A 121 14.21 2.94 9.29
C LYS A 121 13.29 4.04 9.86
#